data_81367b9644efd7e554be8f3a82afbb50
#
_entry.id   81367b9644efd7e554be8f3a82afbb50
#
_cell.length_a   1.000
_cell.length_b   1.000
_cell.length_c   1.000
_cell.angle_alpha   90.00
_cell.angle_beta   90.00
_cell.angle_gamma   90.00
#
_symmetry.space_group_name_H-M   'P 1'
#
loop_
_entity.id
_entity.type
_entity.pdbx_description
1 polymer ?
#
loop_
_entity_poly.entity_id
_entity_poly.type
_entity_poly.pdbx_seq_one_letter_code
_entity_poly.pdbx_strand_id
1 'polypeptide(L)'
;MRKPVLEERKQRVSNSVTMQSGGNKTFSTLFGLALRLLWRDWRGGEIRLLFIALVMAVTSVTGIALFTDRLEKALILESANILAADRVLISRQPPPEAILDYAESLGLRTARILSFTSMAFSDSGNMLVAAKAVSSEYPLRGEVIIADEPFIRGLPIVSGPPPGEVWLESRALSALDIDVGDSVFVGEAELTVSKIIIAEPDRQQAGMLDNAGPRLMLSMDDVEQTNVVQVGSRVSYRALFAGEELETLASFSEWISEEYPGEYRIRDVRDESEEISDALNKAESFLLLGSLFAVLLAGVAIALTAKRYAERHYDYVAILKTFGCTSNEIGVIYLAIQSVLVFISIIVGCVLGWLVHH
;
A
#
# COMPACT_ATOMS: atom_id res chain seq x y z
N MET A 1 -16.91 -81.47 -53.40
CA MET A 1 -16.45 -81.36 -51.99
C MET A 1 -15.11 -80.63 -51.89
N ARG A 2 -15.07 -79.28 -51.96
CA ARG A 2 -13.85 -78.45 -51.65
C ARG A 2 -14.27 -77.01 -51.54
N LYS A 3 -15.03 -76.60 -50.51
CA LYS A 3 -15.38 -75.18 -50.27
C LYS A 3 -15.30 -74.65 -48.80
N PRO A 4 -14.88 -75.39 -47.78
CA PRO A 4 -14.81 -74.73 -46.43
C PRO A 4 -13.44 -74.14 -46.06
N VAL A 5 -12.33 -74.48 -46.74
CA VAL A 5 -10.96 -74.07 -46.30
C VAL A 5 -10.59 -72.62 -46.70
N LEU A 6 -11.23 -72.04 -47.67
CA LEU A 6 -10.98 -70.72 -48.18
C LEU A 6 -11.73 -69.63 -47.35
N GLU A 7 -12.83 -69.95 -46.70
CA GLU A 7 -13.51 -68.98 -45.82
C GLU A 7 -12.87 -68.86 -44.48
N GLU A 8 -12.35 -69.94 -43.89
CA GLU A 8 -11.58 -69.89 -42.65
C GLU A 8 -10.26 -69.09 -42.79
N ARG A 9 -9.62 -69.11 -43.91
CA ARG A 9 -8.43 -68.29 -44.17
C ARG A 9 -8.76 -66.82 -44.35
N LYS A 10 -9.90 -66.45 -44.91
CA LYS A 10 -10.37 -65.10 -45.05
C LYS A 10 -10.81 -64.54 -43.68
N GLN A 11 -11.42 -65.30 -42.81
CA GLN A 11 -11.76 -64.91 -41.48
C GLN A 11 -10.53 -64.74 -40.56
N ARG A 12 -9.51 -65.60 -40.70
CA ARG A 12 -8.27 -65.45 -39.93
C ARG A 12 -7.46 -64.23 -40.37
N VAL A 13 -7.45 -63.85 -41.64
CA VAL A 13 -6.81 -62.68 -42.17
C VAL A 13 -7.62 -61.41 -41.82
N SER A 14 -8.94 -61.47 -41.80
CA SER A 14 -9.81 -60.38 -41.36
C SER A 14 -9.68 -60.11 -39.87
N ASN A 15 -9.55 -61.15 -39.03
CA ASN A 15 -9.37 -60.97 -37.57
C ASN A 15 -7.96 -60.62 -37.16
N SER A 16 -6.94 -60.77 -38.03
CA SER A 16 -5.58 -60.29 -37.72
C SER A 16 -5.32 -58.84 -38.17
N VAL A 17 -6.25 -58.25 -38.95
CA VAL A 17 -6.14 -56.82 -39.38
C VAL A 17 -6.97 -55.89 -38.49
N THR A 18 -7.84 -56.41 -37.59
CA THR A 18 -8.69 -55.61 -36.70
C THR A 18 -8.17 -55.50 -35.27
N MET A 19 -6.90 -55.81 -35.01
CA MET A 19 -6.28 -55.54 -33.70
C MET A 19 -5.03 -54.71 -33.81
N GLN A 20 -5.24 -53.43 -34.08
CA GLN A 20 -4.43 -52.34 -33.47
C GLN A 20 -5.21 -51.03 -33.64
N SER A 21 -6.41 -51.00 -33.09
CA SER A 21 -7.05 -49.76 -32.65
C SER A 21 -6.12 -49.09 -31.62
N GLY A 22 -5.70 -47.89 -31.94
CA GLY A 22 -4.81 -47.09 -31.11
C GLY A 22 -5.24 -47.05 -29.66
N GLY A 23 -4.51 -47.76 -28.81
CA GLY A 23 -4.68 -47.68 -27.38
C GLY A 23 -4.44 -46.20 -26.96
N ASN A 24 -5.45 -45.63 -26.36
CA ASN A 24 -5.41 -44.30 -25.73
C ASN A 24 -4.22 -44.31 -24.79
N LYS A 25 -3.04 -43.79 -25.24
CA LYS A 25 -1.86 -43.72 -24.40
C LYS A 25 -2.23 -42.84 -23.23
N THR A 26 -2.28 -43.42 -22.05
CA THR A 26 -2.67 -42.74 -20.81
C THR A 26 -1.92 -41.45 -20.68
N PHE A 27 -2.60 -40.35 -20.34
CA PHE A 27 -2.02 -38.99 -20.18
C PHE A 27 -0.71 -39.00 -19.36
N SER A 28 -0.60 -39.92 -18.38
CA SER A 28 0.60 -40.12 -17.57
C SER A 28 1.82 -40.60 -18.36
N THR A 29 1.63 -41.43 -19.40
CA THR A 29 2.74 -41.92 -20.26
C THR A 29 3.23 -40.82 -21.19
N LEU A 30 2.33 -39.98 -21.72
CA LEU A 30 2.67 -38.81 -22.53
C LEU A 30 3.41 -37.76 -21.72
N PHE A 31 2.96 -37.52 -20.47
CA PHE A 31 3.60 -36.59 -19.54
C PHE A 31 5.01 -37.03 -19.12
N GLY A 32 5.20 -38.33 -18.82
CA GLY A 32 6.52 -38.93 -18.54
C GLY A 32 7.50 -38.80 -19.70
N LEU A 33 6.99 -38.92 -20.94
CA LEU A 33 7.77 -38.76 -22.16
C LEU A 33 8.13 -37.28 -22.39
N ALA A 34 7.19 -36.37 -22.12
CA ALA A 34 7.43 -34.93 -22.18
C ALA A 34 8.54 -34.50 -21.22
N LEU A 35 8.56 -35.00 -19.98
CA LEU A 35 9.57 -34.67 -18.98
C LEU A 35 10.98 -35.16 -19.37
N ARG A 36 11.08 -36.35 -19.97
CA ARG A 36 12.35 -36.91 -20.51
C ARG A 36 12.86 -36.10 -21.70
N LEU A 37 11.96 -35.65 -22.57
CA LEU A 37 12.30 -34.80 -23.71
C LEU A 37 12.77 -33.43 -23.24
N LEU A 38 12.08 -32.82 -22.25
CA LEU A 38 12.44 -31.55 -21.64
C LEU A 38 13.87 -31.61 -21.07
N TRP A 39 14.22 -32.67 -20.34
CA TRP A 39 15.56 -32.85 -19.77
C TRP A 39 16.65 -32.97 -20.85
N ARG A 40 16.35 -33.67 -21.95
CA ARG A 40 17.28 -33.80 -23.08
C ARG A 40 17.47 -32.47 -23.81
N ASP A 41 16.36 -31.77 -24.07
CA ASP A 41 16.34 -30.54 -24.85
C ASP A 41 16.89 -29.35 -24.04
N TRP A 42 16.90 -29.46 -22.70
CA TRP A 42 17.57 -28.51 -21.81
C TRP A 42 19.06 -28.32 -22.15
N ARG A 43 19.70 -29.37 -22.66
CA ARG A 43 21.11 -29.32 -23.12
C ARG A 43 21.29 -28.60 -24.47
N GLY A 44 20.23 -28.45 -25.24
CA GLY A 44 20.26 -27.84 -26.56
C GLY A 44 20.41 -26.29 -26.57
N GLY A 45 20.27 -25.64 -25.43
CA GLY A 45 20.44 -24.18 -25.26
C GLY A 45 19.18 -23.36 -25.53
N GLU A 46 18.29 -23.77 -26.42
CA GLU A 46 17.09 -23.01 -26.82
C GLU A 46 16.04 -22.93 -25.71
N ILE A 47 15.79 -24.08 -25.07
CA ILE A 47 14.89 -24.11 -23.90
C ILE A 47 15.43 -23.25 -22.75
N ARG A 48 16.76 -23.17 -22.58
CA ARG A 48 17.36 -22.30 -21.56
C ARG A 48 17.11 -20.82 -21.85
N LEU A 49 17.23 -20.40 -23.11
CA LEU A 49 16.95 -19.01 -23.49
C LEU A 49 15.48 -18.67 -23.26
N LEU A 50 14.56 -19.58 -23.64
CA LEU A 50 13.13 -19.40 -23.41
C LEU A 50 12.81 -19.37 -21.92
N PHE A 51 13.41 -20.24 -21.13
CA PHE A 51 13.29 -20.25 -19.68
C PHE A 51 13.77 -18.95 -19.04
N ILE A 52 14.98 -18.49 -19.42
CA ILE A 52 15.54 -17.23 -18.90
C ILE A 52 14.65 -16.04 -19.28
N ALA A 53 14.15 -15.98 -20.52
CA ALA A 53 13.26 -14.91 -20.95
C ALA A 53 11.94 -14.90 -20.14
N LEU A 54 11.36 -16.07 -19.91
CA LEU A 54 10.16 -16.21 -19.08
C LEU A 54 10.42 -15.81 -17.62
N VAL A 55 11.52 -16.31 -17.03
CA VAL A 55 11.90 -15.97 -15.65
C VAL A 55 12.12 -14.46 -15.53
N MET A 56 12.87 -13.84 -16.45
CA MET A 56 13.10 -12.40 -16.43
C MET A 56 11.80 -11.59 -16.54
N ALA A 57 10.88 -12.01 -17.41
CA ALA A 57 9.58 -11.36 -17.53
C ALA A 57 8.76 -11.43 -16.23
N VAL A 58 8.65 -12.64 -15.65
CA VAL A 58 7.91 -12.85 -14.40
C VAL A 58 8.58 -12.11 -13.24
N THR A 59 9.92 -12.17 -13.13
CA THR A 59 10.67 -11.45 -12.08
C THR A 59 10.45 -9.95 -12.17
N SER A 60 10.48 -9.37 -13.36
CA SER A 60 10.28 -7.95 -13.58
C SER A 60 8.87 -7.51 -13.15
N VAL A 61 7.84 -8.22 -13.60
CA VAL A 61 6.45 -7.89 -13.27
C VAL A 61 6.19 -8.07 -11.77
N THR A 62 6.64 -9.19 -11.19
CA THR A 62 6.46 -9.47 -9.75
C THR A 62 7.20 -8.47 -8.88
N GLY A 63 8.46 -8.14 -9.25
CA GLY A 63 9.27 -7.17 -8.51
C GLY A 63 8.65 -5.77 -8.51
N ILE A 64 8.16 -5.31 -9.66
CA ILE A 64 7.49 -4.01 -9.78
C ILE A 64 6.18 -4.00 -8.97
N ALA A 65 5.35 -5.04 -9.07
CA ALA A 65 4.10 -5.13 -8.33
C ALA A 65 4.31 -5.10 -6.81
N LEU A 66 5.27 -5.87 -6.30
CA LEU A 66 5.62 -5.88 -4.87
C LEU A 66 6.20 -4.53 -4.40
N PHE A 67 7.04 -3.90 -5.25
CA PHE A 67 7.61 -2.59 -4.93
C PHE A 67 6.52 -1.52 -4.83
N THR A 68 5.58 -1.49 -5.79
CA THR A 68 4.47 -0.54 -5.79
C THR A 68 3.57 -0.70 -4.56
N ASP A 69 3.19 -1.94 -4.21
CA ASP A 69 2.38 -2.23 -3.02
C ASP A 69 3.08 -1.76 -1.72
N ARG A 70 4.39 -2.01 -1.61
CA ARG A 70 5.14 -1.58 -0.42
C ARG A 70 5.33 -0.07 -0.35
N LEU A 71 5.57 0.57 -1.49
CA LEU A 71 5.70 2.01 -1.57
C LEU A 71 4.38 2.69 -1.18
N GLU A 72 3.24 2.21 -1.69
CA GLU A 72 1.92 2.71 -1.31
C GLU A 72 1.68 2.58 0.20
N LYS A 73 1.94 1.41 0.78
CA LYS A 73 1.80 1.18 2.23
C LYS A 73 2.72 2.08 3.06
N ALA A 74 3.97 2.25 2.65
CA ALA A 74 4.92 3.12 3.35
C ALA A 74 4.48 4.59 3.32
N LEU A 75 3.96 5.04 2.18
CA LEU A 75 3.46 6.41 2.03
C LEU A 75 2.18 6.66 2.82
N ILE A 76 1.26 5.70 2.85
CA ILE A 76 0.04 5.80 3.68
C ILE A 76 0.43 5.92 5.16
N LEU A 77 1.37 5.10 5.64
CA LEU A 77 1.83 5.15 7.02
C LEU A 77 2.52 6.48 7.35
N GLU A 78 3.40 6.97 6.46
CA GLU A 78 4.09 8.24 6.67
C GLU A 78 3.13 9.42 6.62
N SER A 79 2.18 9.41 5.70
CA SER A 79 1.15 10.45 5.61
C SER A 79 0.20 10.43 6.81
N ALA A 80 -0.14 9.26 7.35
CA ALA A 80 -0.94 9.16 8.58
C ALA A 80 -0.20 9.75 9.79
N ASN A 81 1.13 9.55 9.85
CA ASN A 81 1.97 10.18 10.88
C ASN A 81 1.98 11.70 10.74
N ILE A 82 2.02 12.24 9.51
CA ILE A 82 1.99 13.67 9.23
C ILE A 82 0.63 14.30 9.59
N LEU A 83 -0.47 13.58 9.41
CA LEU A 83 -1.84 14.04 9.74
C LEU A 83 -2.21 13.89 11.22
N ALA A 84 -1.43 13.17 11.99
CA ALA A 84 -1.78 12.70 13.34
C ALA A 84 -3.03 11.78 13.38
N ALA A 85 -3.56 11.34 12.22
CA ALA A 85 -4.76 10.53 12.08
C ALA A 85 -4.84 9.88 10.68
N ASP A 86 -5.80 8.98 10.47
CA ASP A 86 -6.10 8.41 9.15
C ASP A 86 -7.09 9.27 8.35
N ARG A 87 -8.01 9.96 9.05
CA ARG A 87 -8.98 10.92 8.50
C ARG A 87 -9.05 12.14 9.39
N VAL A 88 -9.21 13.32 8.77
CA VAL A 88 -9.38 14.59 9.48
C VAL A 88 -10.58 15.32 8.92
N LEU A 89 -11.55 15.60 9.78
CA LEU A 89 -12.69 16.47 9.49
C LEU A 89 -12.35 17.88 9.94
N ILE A 90 -12.41 18.85 9.04
CA ILE A 90 -12.10 20.26 9.32
C ILE A 90 -13.36 21.09 9.26
N SER A 91 -13.59 21.90 10.30
CA SER A 91 -14.73 22.78 10.41
C SER A 91 -14.36 24.11 11.08
N ARG A 92 -15.23 25.11 10.90
CA ARG A 92 -15.17 26.40 11.64
C ARG A 92 -16.07 26.39 12.88
N GLN A 93 -16.89 25.37 13.03
CA GLN A 93 -17.77 25.15 14.16
C GLN A 93 -17.47 23.81 14.80
N PRO A 94 -17.75 23.61 16.07
CA PRO A 94 -17.60 22.28 16.70
C PRO A 94 -18.40 21.24 15.89
N PRO A 95 -17.80 20.13 15.50
CA PRO A 95 -18.53 19.07 14.84
C PRO A 95 -19.59 18.49 15.79
N PRO A 96 -20.77 18.09 15.28
CA PRO A 96 -21.80 17.43 16.08
C PRO A 96 -21.24 16.19 16.80
N GLU A 97 -21.61 16.01 18.05
CA GLU A 97 -21.23 14.81 18.83
C GLU A 97 -21.69 13.51 18.12
N ALA A 98 -22.81 13.56 17.38
CA ALA A 98 -23.30 12.42 16.60
C ALA A 98 -22.25 11.85 15.60
N ILE A 99 -21.35 12.68 15.07
CA ILE A 99 -20.27 12.21 14.19
C ILE A 99 -19.24 11.41 14.99
N LEU A 100 -18.90 11.88 16.18
CA LEU A 100 -17.94 11.20 17.07
C LEU A 100 -18.54 9.89 17.59
N ASP A 101 -19.78 9.93 18.06
CA ASP A 101 -20.52 8.75 18.55
C ASP A 101 -20.63 7.66 17.46
N TYR A 102 -20.91 8.09 16.23
CA TYR A 102 -20.99 7.14 15.11
C TYR A 102 -19.61 6.54 14.78
N ALA A 103 -18.55 7.35 14.77
CA ALA A 103 -17.20 6.85 14.57
C ALA A 103 -16.80 5.83 15.66
N GLU A 104 -17.10 6.12 16.93
CA GLU A 104 -16.83 5.20 18.04
C GLU A 104 -17.65 3.91 17.94
N SER A 105 -18.90 4.00 17.48
CA SER A 105 -19.75 2.81 17.23
C SER A 105 -19.18 1.87 16.18
N LEU A 106 -18.38 2.41 15.23
CA LEU A 106 -17.63 1.66 14.22
C LEU A 106 -16.28 1.15 14.73
N GLY A 107 -15.93 1.43 15.99
CA GLY A 107 -14.62 1.06 16.57
C GLY A 107 -13.47 1.97 16.15
N LEU A 108 -13.74 3.14 15.57
CA LEU A 108 -12.73 4.14 15.27
C LEU A 108 -12.31 4.87 16.54
N ARG A 109 -11.02 5.15 16.69
CA ARG A 109 -10.51 6.05 17.72
C ARG A 109 -10.71 7.48 17.26
N THR A 110 -11.09 8.36 18.19
CA THR A 110 -11.38 9.76 17.92
C THR A 110 -10.46 10.66 18.74
N ALA A 111 -10.11 11.82 18.21
CA ALA A 111 -9.46 12.90 18.95
C ALA A 111 -9.92 14.25 18.40
N ARG A 112 -9.83 15.28 19.21
CA ARG A 112 -10.26 16.64 18.85
C ARG A 112 -9.09 17.61 18.96
N ILE A 113 -9.04 18.53 18.02
CA ILE A 113 -8.10 19.65 18.00
C ILE A 113 -8.87 20.94 17.76
N LEU A 114 -8.54 21.96 18.52
CA LEU A 114 -9.00 23.31 18.30
C LEU A 114 -7.79 24.23 18.14
N SER A 115 -7.65 24.84 16.98
CA SER A 115 -6.59 25.79 16.70
C SER A 115 -7.12 27.22 16.68
N PHE A 116 -6.42 28.10 17.37
CA PHE A 116 -6.71 29.54 17.43
C PHE A 116 -5.42 30.34 17.64
N THR A 117 -5.51 31.65 17.45
CA THR A 117 -4.41 32.56 17.74
C THR A 117 -4.73 33.29 19.01
N SER A 118 -3.78 33.38 19.95
CA SER A 118 -3.94 34.13 21.21
C SER A 118 -2.66 34.89 21.55
N MET A 119 -2.79 35.84 22.43
CA MET A 119 -1.66 36.41 23.13
C MET A 119 -1.34 35.58 24.37
N ALA A 120 -0.09 35.22 24.54
CA ALA A 120 0.44 34.64 25.75
C ALA A 120 1.16 35.74 26.55
N PHE A 121 0.97 35.75 27.85
CA PHE A 121 1.56 36.74 28.76
C PHE A 121 2.33 36.04 29.86
N SER A 122 3.44 36.65 30.26
CA SER A 122 4.18 36.36 31.47
C SER A 122 4.40 37.67 32.25
N ASP A 123 5.02 37.60 33.42
CA ASP A 123 5.40 38.81 34.19
C ASP A 123 6.40 39.70 33.42
N SER A 124 7.20 39.10 32.54
CA SER A 124 8.30 39.76 31.83
C SER A 124 7.96 40.15 30.40
N GLY A 125 6.94 39.53 29.77
CA GLY A 125 6.69 39.69 28.34
C GLY A 125 5.33 39.24 27.83
N ASN A 126 5.09 39.52 26.57
CA ASN A 126 3.92 39.01 25.86
C ASN A 126 4.29 38.70 24.42
N MET A 127 3.59 37.72 23.84
CA MET A 127 3.75 37.41 22.43
C MET A 127 2.52 36.75 21.84
N LEU A 128 2.39 36.88 20.52
CA LEU A 128 1.39 36.16 19.77
C LEU A 128 1.81 34.68 19.58
N VAL A 129 0.92 33.75 19.95
CA VAL A 129 1.14 32.32 19.86
C VAL A 129 0.09 31.68 19.00
N ALA A 130 0.46 30.59 18.32
CA ALA A 130 -0.45 29.69 17.66
C ALA A 130 -0.88 28.65 18.68
N ALA A 131 -2.03 28.88 19.32
CA ALA A 131 -2.58 27.99 20.33
C ALA A 131 -3.29 26.79 19.69
N LYS A 132 -3.04 25.61 20.24
CA LYS A 132 -3.61 24.34 19.81
C LYS A 132 -4.08 23.58 21.05
N ALA A 133 -5.38 23.52 21.24
CA ALA A 133 -5.96 22.67 22.26
C ALA A 133 -6.21 21.28 21.69
N VAL A 134 -5.86 20.26 22.47
CA VAL A 134 -5.97 18.85 22.05
C VAL A 134 -6.69 18.01 23.11
N SER A 135 -7.45 17.00 22.67
CA SER A 135 -7.99 16.00 23.60
C SER A 135 -6.90 15.04 24.07
N SER A 136 -7.17 14.29 25.13
CA SER A 136 -6.24 13.34 25.76
C SER A 136 -5.72 12.27 24.82
N GLU A 137 -6.53 11.89 23.81
CA GLU A 137 -6.22 10.84 22.82
C GLU A 137 -5.30 11.30 21.69
N TYR A 138 -5.04 12.62 21.58
CA TYR A 138 -4.12 13.16 20.57
C TYR A 138 -2.66 12.83 20.90
N PRO A 139 -1.84 12.44 19.89
CA PRO A 139 -2.16 12.15 18.51
C PRO A 139 -2.66 10.71 18.30
N LEU A 140 -3.55 10.47 17.33
CA LEU A 140 -4.00 9.13 17.00
C LEU A 140 -2.98 8.34 16.16
N ARG A 141 -2.12 9.04 15.42
CA ARG A 141 -0.99 8.52 14.65
C ARG A 141 0.22 9.43 14.82
N GLY A 142 1.40 8.86 14.76
CA GLY A 142 2.63 9.58 15.01
C GLY A 142 2.85 9.85 16.49
N GLU A 143 3.80 10.74 16.81
CA GLU A 143 4.25 11.05 18.16
C GLU A 143 4.55 12.53 18.27
N VAL A 144 4.26 13.13 19.44
CA VAL A 144 4.73 14.47 19.79
C VAL A 144 6.10 14.32 20.43
N ILE A 145 7.09 15.07 19.99
CA ILE A 145 8.43 15.07 20.59
C ILE A 145 8.55 16.24 21.56
N ILE A 146 8.72 15.94 22.83
CA ILE A 146 8.82 16.91 23.91
C ILE A 146 10.15 16.80 24.66
N ALA A 147 10.55 17.87 25.33
CA ALA A 147 11.75 17.93 26.17
C ALA A 147 11.48 18.66 27.48
N ASP A 148 12.31 18.40 28.49
CA ASP A 148 12.27 19.08 29.78
C ASP A 148 13.10 20.37 29.78
N GLU A 149 14.09 20.46 28.90
CA GLU A 149 15.00 21.59 28.78
C GLU A 149 15.21 21.99 27.31
N PRO A 150 15.49 23.27 27.00
CA PRO A 150 15.79 23.70 25.64
C PRO A 150 17.05 23.00 25.09
N PHE A 151 17.06 22.75 23.78
CA PHE A 151 18.20 22.22 23.00
C PHE A 151 18.67 20.82 23.36
N ILE A 152 17.93 20.04 24.16
CA ILE A 152 18.17 18.62 24.38
C ILE A 152 17.39 17.77 23.41
N ARG A 153 17.81 16.51 23.28
CA ARG A 153 17.07 15.52 22.48
C ARG A 153 15.74 15.20 23.16
N GLY A 154 14.63 15.46 22.47
CA GLY A 154 13.30 15.17 22.98
C GLY A 154 12.99 13.69 23.07
N LEU A 155 11.94 13.40 23.83
CA LEU A 155 11.35 12.06 23.96
C LEU A 155 9.98 12.04 23.26
N PRO A 156 9.66 10.97 22.54
CA PRO A 156 8.36 10.81 21.91
C PRO A 156 7.28 10.50 22.94
N ILE A 157 6.12 11.11 22.79
CA ILE A 157 4.93 10.87 23.60
C ILE A 157 3.68 10.80 22.70
N VAL A 158 2.72 9.99 23.11
CA VAL A 158 1.45 9.78 22.39
C VAL A 158 0.24 10.32 23.18
N SER A 159 0.43 11.44 23.84
CA SER A 159 -0.62 12.16 24.58
C SER A 159 -0.43 13.66 24.43
N GLY A 160 -1.51 14.43 24.67
CA GLY A 160 -1.44 15.87 24.84
C GLY A 160 -1.06 16.31 26.27
N PRO A 161 -0.93 17.62 26.53
CA PRO A 161 -0.73 18.13 27.88
C PRO A 161 -1.92 17.81 28.78
N PRO A 162 -1.69 17.48 30.06
CA PRO A 162 -2.76 17.33 31.03
C PRO A 162 -3.43 18.68 31.33
N PRO A 163 -4.67 18.68 31.84
CA PRO A 163 -5.35 19.91 32.23
C PRO A 163 -4.53 20.74 33.24
N GLY A 164 -4.52 22.06 33.06
CA GLY A 164 -3.74 23.01 33.86
C GLY A 164 -2.28 23.15 33.41
N GLU A 165 -1.84 22.33 32.45
CA GLU A 165 -0.48 22.41 31.92
C GLU A 165 -0.46 22.84 30.46
N VAL A 166 0.67 23.45 30.08
CA VAL A 166 0.89 23.87 28.69
C VAL A 166 2.28 23.49 28.23
N TRP A 167 2.37 23.10 26.97
CA TRP A 167 3.65 22.87 26.31
C TRP A 167 3.93 23.96 25.31
N LEU A 168 5.15 24.50 25.33
CA LEU A 168 5.58 25.64 24.52
C LEU A 168 6.72 25.26 23.57
N GLU A 169 6.75 25.87 22.42
CA GLU A 169 7.93 25.82 21.54
C GLU A 169 9.05 26.68 22.16
N SER A 170 10.32 26.25 22.06
CA SER A 170 11.48 26.93 22.68
C SER A 170 11.55 28.44 22.40
N ARG A 171 11.09 28.86 21.21
CA ARG A 171 11.05 30.30 20.85
C ARG A 171 10.09 31.12 21.73
N ALA A 172 9.01 30.48 22.20
CA ALA A 172 8.05 31.15 23.08
C ALA A 172 8.62 31.35 24.47
N LEU A 173 9.34 30.40 25.03
CA LEU A 173 10.02 30.53 26.32
C LEU A 173 10.98 31.73 26.32
N SER A 174 11.85 31.79 25.32
CA SER A 174 12.82 32.88 25.21
C SER A 174 12.18 34.27 25.02
N ALA A 175 11.04 34.37 24.33
CA ALA A 175 10.35 35.61 24.06
C ALA A 175 9.50 36.09 25.25
N LEU A 176 9.04 35.17 26.09
CA LEU A 176 8.28 35.45 27.31
C LEU A 176 9.17 35.56 28.56
N ASP A 177 10.47 35.25 28.41
CA ASP A 177 11.46 35.21 29.50
C ASP A 177 11.01 34.32 30.68
N ILE A 178 10.60 33.06 30.33
CA ILE A 178 10.12 32.04 31.27
C ILE A 178 10.83 30.72 31.03
N ASP A 179 10.89 29.91 32.07
CA ASP A 179 11.41 28.56 32.06
C ASP A 179 10.31 27.49 32.27
N VAL A 180 10.67 26.22 32.10
CA VAL A 180 9.77 25.09 32.44
C VAL A 180 9.53 25.10 33.94
N GLY A 181 8.26 25.09 34.32
CA GLY A 181 7.79 25.21 35.70
C GLY A 181 7.15 26.57 36.02
N ASP A 182 7.36 27.59 35.18
CA ASP A 182 6.76 28.90 35.34
C ASP A 182 5.30 28.92 34.83
N SER A 183 4.57 29.98 35.26
CA SER A 183 3.19 30.24 34.80
C SER A 183 3.17 31.10 33.54
N VAL A 184 2.21 30.81 32.66
CA VAL A 184 1.90 31.64 31.49
C VAL A 184 0.39 31.84 31.42
N PHE A 185 -0.02 33.08 31.11
CA PHE A 185 -1.43 33.42 30.90
C PHE A 185 -1.79 33.31 29.44
N VAL A 186 -2.87 32.58 29.15
CA VAL A 186 -3.50 32.45 27.82
C VAL A 186 -4.94 32.90 27.93
N GLY A 187 -5.25 34.11 27.42
CA GLY A 187 -6.52 34.74 27.73
C GLY A 187 -6.65 35.00 29.22
N GLU A 188 -7.65 34.43 29.87
CA GLU A 188 -7.91 34.55 31.32
C GLU A 188 -7.34 33.37 32.14
N ALA A 189 -6.89 32.30 31.47
CA ALA A 189 -6.39 31.09 32.15
C ALA A 189 -4.90 31.25 32.49
N GLU A 190 -4.52 30.92 33.73
CA GLU A 190 -3.15 30.71 34.16
C GLU A 190 -2.78 29.24 34.06
N LEU A 191 -1.77 28.92 33.26
CA LEU A 191 -1.33 27.56 32.97
C LEU A 191 0.15 27.39 33.30
N THR A 192 0.55 26.22 33.79
CA THR A 192 1.94 25.91 34.10
C THR A 192 2.66 25.35 32.88
N VAL A 193 3.81 25.87 32.52
CA VAL A 193 4.67 25.37 31.46
C VAL A 193 5.34 24.09 31.94
N SER A 194 4.93 22.93 31.41
CA SER A 194 5.47 21.64 31.87
C SER A 194 6.49 21.02 30.92
N LYS A 195 6.42 21.30 29.64
CA LYS A 195 7.31 20.72 28.61
C LYS A 195 7.55 21.67 27.44
N ILE A 196 8.61 21.37 26.70
CA ILE A 196 8.99 22.07 25.48
C ILE A 196 8.62 21.16 24.27
N ILE A 197 7.88 21.71 23.30
CA ILE A 197 7.57 21.05 22.04
C ILE A 197 8.77 21.18 21.10
N ILE A 198 9.31 20.05 20.67
CA ILE A 198 10.35 19.98 19.63
C ILE A 198 9.73 19.70 18.27
N ALA A 199 8.79 18.75 18.20
CA ALA A 199 8.08 18.43 16.98
C ALA A 199 6.68 17.88 17.28
N GLU A 200 5.76 18.16 16.38
CA GLU A 200 4.40 17.60 16.37
C GLU A 200 4.09 17.04 14.98
N PRO A 201 3.29 15.95 14.86
CA PRO A 201 3.08 15.27 13.59
C PRO A 201 2.40 16.18 12.54
N ASP A 202 1.33 16.88 12.87
CA ASP A 202 0.52 17.68 11.96
C ASP A 202 1.00 19.14 11.77
N ARG A 203 2.26 19.47 12.13
CA ARG A 203 2.81 20.83 12.00
C ARG A 203 2.91 21.31 10.56
N GLN A 204 3.24 20.43 9.63
CA GLN A 204 3.43 20.80 8.22
C GLN A 204 2.11 21.14 7.52
N GLN A 205 1.01 20.70 8.07
CA GLN A 205 -0.34 20.92 7.54
C GLN A 205 -1.09 22.04 8.28
N ALA A 206 -0.36 22.73 9.11
CA ALA A 206 -0.86 23.83 9.88
C ALA A 206 -1.38 24.95 8.95
N GLY A 207 -2.64 25.32 9.12
CA GLY A 207 -3.25 26.43 8.42
C GLY A 207 -2.63 27.77 8.80
N MET A 208 -3.18 28.87 8.28
CA MET A 208 -2.69 30.22 8.58
C MET A 208 -2.71 30.53 10.09
N LEU A 209 -3.69 30.01 10.83
CA LEU A 209 -3.80 30.20 12.28
C LEU A 209 -2.66 29.46 13.03
N ASP A 210 -2.34 28.28 12.59
CA ASP A 210 -1.30 27.44 13.20
C ASP A 210 0.13 27.97 12.95
N ASN A 211 0.31 28.83 11.96
CA ASN A 211 1.60 29.44 11.60
C ASN A 211 1.73 30.91 12.05
N ALA A 212 0.76 31.42 12.80
CA ALA A 212 0.75 32.84 13.23
C ALA A 212 1.82 33.19 14.29
N GLY A 213 2.39 32.17 14.94
CA GLY A 213 3.42 32.33 15.98
C GLY A 213 4.01 31.00 16.41
N PRO A 214 4.87 30.99 17.45
CA PRO A 214 5.33 29.77 18.08
C PRO A 214 4.17 28.95 18.61
N ARG A 215 4.32 27.61 18.60
CA ARG A 215 3.30 26.68 19.09
C ARG A 215 3.14 26.79 20.61
N LEU A 216 1.90 26.87 21.04
CA LEU A 216 1.44 26.67 22.39
C LEU A 216 0.39 25.55 22.37
N MET A 217 0.63 24.44 23.04
CA MET A 217 -0.30 23.31 23.13
C MET A 217 -0.86 23.21 24.55
N LEU A 218 -2.18 23.10 24.66
CA LEU A 218 -2.91 22.99 25.92
C LEU A 218 -3.96 21.90 25.86
N SER A 219 -4.50 21.51 27.01
CA SER A 219 -5.63 20.57 27.05
C SER A 219 -6.89 21.19 26.47
N MET A 220 -7.73 20.37 25.83
CA MET A 220 -9.07 20.79 25.38
C MET A 220 -9.95 21.22 26.55
N ASP A 221 -9.75 20.65 27.74
CA ASP A 221 -10.50 20.95 28.94
C ASP A 221 -10.24 22.36 29.52
N ASP A 222 -9.07 22.93 29.19
CA ASP A 222 -8.70 24.27 29.65
C ASP A 222 -9.21 25.38 28.72
N VAL A 223 -9.72 25.05 27.53
CA VAL A 223 -10.14 26.05 26.52
C VAL A 223 -11.18 27.00 27.07
N GLU A 224 -12.18 26.50 27.80
CA GLU A 224 -13.25 27.32 28.34
C GLU A 224 -12.72 28.37 29.34
N GLN A 225 -11.73 28.01 30.18
CA GLN A 225 -11.13 28.88 31.16
C GLN A 225 -10.31 30.00 30.52
N THR A 226 -9.79 29.79 29.29
CA THR A 226 -9.03 30.85 28.57
C THR A 226 -9.92 32.02 28.18
N ASN A 227 -11.23 31.81 28.03
CA ASN A 227 -12.21 32.79 27.53
C ASN A 227 -11.81 33.43 26.16
N VAL A 228 -10.91 32.80 25.40
CA VAL A 228 -10.45 33.28 24.09
C VAL A 228 -11.41 32.92 22.97
N VAL A 229 -12.07 31.76 23.08
CA VAL A 229 -12.98 31.24 22.07
C VAL A 229 -14.37 31.77 22.31
N GLN A 230 -14.74 32.81 21.59
CA GLN A 230 -16.06 33.49 21.69
C GLN A 230 -16.77 33.46 20.35
N VAL A 231 -18.05 33.80 20.32
CA VAL A 231 -18.82 33.93 19.09
C VAL A 231 -18.14 34.96 18.15
N GLY A 232 -17.75 34.46 16.98
CA GLY A 232 -17.01 35.27 15.99
C GLY A 232 -15.50 35.16 16.08
N SER A 233 -14.95 34.41 17.04
CA SER A 233 -13.51 34.11 17.07
C SER A 233 -13.11 33.33 15.83
N ARG A 234 -11.91 33.64 15.32
CA ARG A 234 -11.32 32.93 14.19
C ARG A 234 -10.64 31.65 14.70
N VAL A 235 -11.38 30.55 14.62
CA VAL A 235 -10.94 29.24 15.11
C VAL A 235 -11.06 28.17 14.02
N SER A 236 -10.35 27.08 14.21
CA SER A 236 -10.43 25.88 13.35
C SER A 236 -10.59 24.65 14.24
N TYR A 237 -11.71 23.97 14.08
CA TYR A 237 -11.95 22.68 14.71
C TYR A 237 -11.50 21.56 13.78
N ARG A 238 -10.83 20.59 14.34
CA ARG A 238 -10.46 19.35 13.63
C ARG A 238 -10.89 18.15 14.49
N ALA A 239 -11.68 17.25 13.90
CA ALA A 239 -11.93 15.93 14.46
C ALA A 239 -11.09 14.92 13.71
N LEU A 240 -10.34 14.13 14.46
CA LEU A 240 -9.39 13.14 13.99
C LEU A 240 -10.00 11.77 14.16
N PHE A 241 -9.80 10.90 13.19
CA PHE A 241 -10.29 9.54 13.21
C PHE A 241 -9.19 8.57 12.80
N ALA A 242 -9.03 7.47 13.54
CA ALA A 242 -8.08 6.41 13.22
C ALA A 242 -8.72 5.04 13.40
N GLY A 243 -8.48 4.14 12.46
CA GLY A 243 -8.98 2.78 12.45
C GLY A 243 -7.95 1.80 11.93
N GLU A 244 -8.18 0.50 12.15
CA GLU A 244 -7.30 -0.55 11.63
C GLU A 244 -7.69 -0.95 10.20
N GLU A 245 -8.97 -0.84 9.84
CA GLU A 245 -9.51 -1.25 8.54
C GLU A 245 -9.82 -0.03 7.65
N LEU A 246 -9.24 -0.03 6.46
CA LEU A 246 -9.47 1.03 5.47
C LEU A 246 -10.91 1.07 4.95
N GLU A 247 -11.61 -0.08 4.92
CA GLU A 247 -13.00 -0.16 4.50
C GLU A 247 -13.94 0.55 5.49
N THR A 248 -13.68 0.41 6.78
CA THR A 248 -14.44 1.10 7.85
C THR A 248 -14.26 2.62 7.74
N LEU A 249 -13.03 3.08 7.48
CA LEU A 249 -12.74 4.51 7.29
C LEU A 249 -13.38 5.05 5.99
N ALA A 250 -13.43 4.26 4.92
CA ALA A 250 -14.08 4.65 3.68
C ALA A 250 -15.59 4.78 3.85
N SER A 251 -16.24 3.78 4.44
CA SER A 251 -17.68 3.80 4.73
C SER A 251 -18.09 4.94 5.68
N PHE A 252 -17.25 5.24 6.68
CA PHE A 252 -17.44 6.39 7.55
C PHE A 252 -17.37 7.72 6.78
N SER A 253 -16.41 7.87 5.88
CA SER A 253 -16.27 9.08 5.05
C SER A 253 -17.45 9.27 4.08
N GLU A 254 -17.96 8.17 3.51
CA GLU A 254 -19.12 8.15 2.64
C GLU A 254 -20.38 8.56 3.43
N TRP A 255 -20.59 8.00 4.60
CA TRP A 255 -21.72 8.35 5.48
C TRP A 255 -21.71 9.84 5.84
N ILE A 256 -20.56 10.45 6.19
CA ILE A 256 -20.50 11.90 6.46
C ILE A 256 -20.89 12.70 5.21
N SER A 257 -20.43 12.26 4.04
CA SER A 257 -20.72 12.97 2.78
C SER A 257 -22.19 12.91 2.41
N GLU A 258 -22.89 11.84 2.78
CA GLU A 258 -24.34 11.66 2.56
C GLU A 258 -25.19 12.41 3.59
N GLU A 259 -24.84 12.31 4.87
CA GLU A 259 -25.63 12.88 5.98
C GLU A 259 -25.41 14.41 6.11
N TYR A 260 -24.19 14.89 5.77
CA TYR A 260 -23.80 16.30 5.90
C TYR A 260 -23.23 16.84 4.57
N PRO A 261 -24.01 16.88 3.47
CA PRO A 261 -23.52 17.19 2.14
C PRO A 261 -22.95 18.61 2.05
N GLY A 262 -21.62 18.69 1.82
CA GLY A 262 -20.90 19.96 1.65
C GLY A 262 -20.69 20.80 2.90
N GLU A 263 -21.10 20.30 4.08
CA GLU A 263 -20.96 21.01 5.36
C GLU A 263 -19.58 20.84 5.96
N TYR A 264 -18.98 19.66 5.80
CA TYR A 264 -17.66 19.33 6.32
C TYR A 264 -16.69 18.95 5.21
N ARG A 265 -15.44 19.35 5.39
CA ARG A 265 -14.35 18.90 4.51
C ARG A 265 -13.59 17.77 5.22
N ILE A 266 -13.77 16.56 4.72
CA ILE A 266 -12.96 15.43 5.16
C ILE A 266 -11.68 15.45 4.33
N ARG A 267 -10.54 15.41 5.01
CA ARG A 267 -9.25 15.19 4.38
C ARG A 267 -8.83 13.75 4.62
N ASP A 268 -8.57 13.06 3.52
CA ASP A 268 -7.87 11.78 3.51
C ASP A 268 -6.36 12.04 3.55
N VAL A 269 -5.62 11.12 4.13
CA VAL A 269 -4.16 11.01 4.01
C VAL A 269 -3.71 11.10 2.54
N ARG A 270 -4.53 10.64 1.62
CA ARG A 270 -4.26 10.68 0.17
C ARG A 270 -4.47 12.05 -0.47
N ASP A 271 -5.43 12.85 0.03
CA ASP A 271 -5.79 14.14 -0.55
C ASP A 271 -4.80 15.27 -0.18
N GLU A 272 -4.16 15.16 0.97
CA GLU A 272 -3.26 16.22 1.48
C GLU A 272 -1.92 16.28 0.74
N SER A 273 -1.56 15.20 0.11
CA SER A 273 -0.36 15.12 -0.72
C SER A 273 -0.71 15.18 -2.20
N GLU A 274 -1.53 16.14 -2.62
CA GLU A 274 -1.88 16.26 -4.03
C GLU A 274 -0.61 16.31 -4.91
N GLU A 275 0.43 17.02 -4.45
CA GLU A 275 1.74 17.02 -5.13
C GLU A 275 2.50 15.69 -4.99
N ILE A 276 2.46 15.06 -3.81
CA ILE A 276 3.10 13.75 -3.56
C ILE A 276 2.31 12.65 -4.24
N SER A 277 0.97 12.70 -4.16
CA SER A 277 0.06 11.77 -4.82
C SER A 277 0.19 11.85 -6.35
N ASP A 278 0.29 13.03 -6.91
CA ASP A 278 0.54 13.24 -8.34
C ASP A 278 1.93 12.73 -8.77
N ALA A 279 2.95 12.97 -7.98
CA ALA A 279 4.29 12.44 -8.23
C ALA A 279 4.30 10.91 -8.13
N LEU A 280 3.58 10.35 -7.14
CA LEU A 280 3.42 8.91 -6.96
C LEU A 280 2.65 8.26 -8.10
N ASN A 281 1.50 8.81 -8.48
CA ASN A 281 0.70 8.34 -9.61
C ASN A 281 1.48 8.39 -10.94
N LYS A 282 2.31 9.43 -11.12
CA LYS A 282 3.24 9.50 -12.25
C LYS A 282 4.30 8.40 -12.16
N ALA A 283 4.92 8.21 -11.01
CA ALA A 283 5.92 7.15 -10.80
C ALA A 283 5.32 5.76 -11.04
N GLU A 284 4.14 5.48 -10.51
CA GLU A 284 3.40 4.24 -10.75
C GLU A 284 3.10 4.05 -12.24
N SER A 285 2.62 5.09 -12.92
CA SER A 285 2.36 5.06 -14.36
C SER A 285 3.61 4.76 -15.17
N PHE A 286 4.79 5.32 -14.79
CA PHE A 286 6.06 5.01 -15.41
C PHE A 286 6.51 3.57 -15.15
N LEU A 287 6.33 3.06 -13.93
CA LEU A 287 6.64 1.68 -13.58
C LEU A 287 5.75 0.69 -14.34
N LEU A 288 4.44 0.97 -14.43
CA LEU A 288 3.49 0.18 -15.20
C LEU A 288 3.84 0.19 -16.70
N LEU A 289 4.20 1.34 -17.25
CA LEU A 289 4.65 1.46 -18.64
C LEU A 289 5.94 0.66 -18.87
N GLY A 290 6.90 0.75 -17.96
CA GLY A 290 8.12 -0.04 -17.97
C GLY A 290 7.86 -1.55 -17.93
N SER A 291 6.93 -2.00 -17.09
CA SER A 291 6.51 -3.40 -17.01
C SER A 291 5.85 -3.87 -18.30
N LEU A 292 5.01 -3.03 -18.92
CA LEU A 292 4.39 -3.32 -20.22
C LEU A 292 5.45 -3.55 -21.31
N PHE A 293 6.46 -2.68 -21.39
CA PHE A 293 7.57 -2.85 -22.33
C PHE A 293 8.37 -4.13 -22.03
N ALA A 294 8.63 -4.45 -20.76
CA ALA A 294 9.31 -5.68 -20.39
C ALA A 294 8.53 -6.93 -20.84
N VAL A 295 7.20 -6.93 -20.64
CA VAL A 295 6.33 -8.03 -21.09
C VAL A 295 6.29 -8.14 -22.61
N LEU A 296 6.22 -7.02 -23.34
CA LEU A 296 6.26 -7.00 -24.80
C LEU A 296 7.59 -7.57 -25.35
N LEU A 297 8.72 -7.12 -24.80
CA LEU A 297 10.04 -7.64 -25.18
C LEU A 297 10.18 -9.13 -24.88
N ALA A 298 9.70 -9.56 -23.71
CA ALA A 298 9.65 -10.97 -23.35
C ALA A 298 8.78 -11.76 -24.34
N GLY A 299 7.61 -11.24 -24.71
CA GLY A 299 6.73 -11.84 -25.72
C GLY A 299 7.42 -12.04 -27.06
N VAL A 300 8.16 -11.06 -27.55
CA VAL A 300 8.97 -11.15 -28.78
C VAL A 300 10.06 -12.22 -28.63
N ALA A 301 10.79 -12.20 -27.51
CA ALA A 301 11.86 -13.19 -27.24
C ALA A 301 11.30 -14.60 -27.19
N ILE A 302 10.15 -14.80 -26.54
CA ILE A 302 9.43 -16.09 -26.48
C ILE A 302 9.03 -16.53 -27.88
N ALA A 303 8.42 -15.66 -28.69
CA ALA A 303 7.98 -15.99 -30.05
C ALA A 303 9.14 -16.39 -30.95
N LEU A 304 10.26 -15.64 -30.92
CA LEU A 304 11.45 -15.98 -31.69
C LEU A 304 12.09 -17.30 -31.26
N THR A 305 12.16 -17.53 -29.95
CA THR A 305 12.73 -18.78 -29.40
C THR A 305 11.85 -19.98 -29.70
N ALA A 306 10.53 -19.81 -29.56
CA ALA A 306 9.54 -20.86 -29.89
C ALA A 306 9.62 -21.22 -31.39
N LYS A 307 9.76 -20.23 -32.28
CA LYS A 307 9.94 -20.49 -33.72
C LYS A 307 11.20 -21.31 -33.98
N ARG A 308 12.35 -20.93 -33.43
CA ARG A 308 13.61 -21.69 -33.57
C ARG A 308 13.49 -23.09 -32.99
N TYR A 309 12.84 -23.25 -31.85
CA TYR A 309 12.59 -24.53 -31.23
C TYR A 309 11.73 -25.43 -32.13
N ALA A 310 10.66 -24.88 -32.72
CA ALA A 310 9.81 -25.62 -33.65
C ALA A 310 10.57 -26.07 -34.91
N GLU A 311 11.34 -25.17 -35.54
CA GLU A 311 12.14 -25.48 -36.73
C GLU A 311 13.12 -26.64 -36.49
N ARG A 312 13.80 -26.66 -35.36
CA ARG A 312 14.75 -27.70 -34.98
C ARG A 312 14.09 -29.06 -34.68
N HIS A 313 12.82 -29.05 -34.31
CA HIS A 313 12.09 -30.28 -33.98
C HIS A 313 11.32 -30.89 -35.14
N TYR A 314 11.39 -30.33 -36.37
CA TYR A 314 10.68 -30.89 -37.52
C TYR A 314 11.11 -32.32 -37.82
N ASP A 315 12.42 -32.65 -37.76
CA ASP A 315 12.91 -34.01 -37.99
C ASP A 315 12.39 -35.00 -36.92
N TYR A 316 12.34 -34.59 -35.66
CA TYR A 316 11.80 -35.41 -34.58
C TYR A 316 10.30 -35.65 -34.74
N VAL A 317 9.55 -34.66 -35.17
CA VAL A 317 8.13 -34.76 -35.46
C VAL A 317 7.91 -35.72 -36.65
N ALA A 318 8.74 -35.67 -37.69
CA ALA A 318 8.68 -36.59 -38.80
C ALA A 318 8.93 -38.04 -38.36
N ILE A 319 9.95 -38.26 -37.52
CA ILE A 319 10.23 -39.58 -36.94
C ILE A 319 9.04 -40.07 -36.07
N LEU A 320 8.47 -39.25 -35.22
CA LEU A 320 7.29 -39.64 -34.42
C LEU A 320 6.08 -40.00 -35.26
N LYS A 321 5.88 -39.33 -36.40
CA LYS A 321 4.83 -39.67 -37.35
C LYS A 321 5.08 -41.02 -38.03
N THR A 322 6.33 -41.35 -38.33
CA THR A 322 6.66 -42.69 -38.89
C THR A 322 6.43 -43.82 -37.89
N PHE A 323 6.51 -43.53 -36.58
CA PHE A 323 6.14 -44.47 -35.52
C PHE A 323 4.64 -44.49 -35.21
N GLY A 324 3.80 -43.82 -36.03
CA GLY A 324 2.34 -43.87 -35.95
C GLY A 324 1.71 -42.91 -34.95
N CYS A 325 2.45 -41.89 -34.46
CA CYS A 325 1.85 -40.86 -33.64
C CYS A 325 0.98 -39.93 -34.49
N THR A 326 -0.22 -39.61 -33.98
CA THR A 326 -1.10 -38.62 -34.60
C THR A 326 -0.61 -37.17 -34.35
N SER A 327 -1.00 -36.26 -35.23
CA SER A 327 -0.63 -34.82 -35.07
C SER A 327 -1.13 -34.24 -33.73
N ASN A 328 -2.28 -34.71 -33.24
CA ASN A 328 -2.85 -34.28 -31.96
C ASN A 328 -2.02 -34.78 -30.76
N GLU A 329 -1.55 -36.03 -30.78
CA GLU A 329 -0.70 -36.59 -29.73
C GLU A 329 0.66 -35.83 -29.66
N ILE A 330 1.23 -35.52 -30.80
CA ILE A 330 2.45 -34.73 -30.88
C ILE A 330 2.22 -33.32 -30.31
N GLY A 331 1.11 -32.69 -30.70
CA GLY A 331 0.70 -31.38 -30.16
C GLY A 331 0.58 -31.36 -28.64
N VAL A 332 -0.07 -32.40 -28.06
CA VAL A 332 -0.23 -32.55 -26.60
C VAL A 332 1.13 -32.70 -25.91
N ILE A 333 2.08 -33.47 -26.48
CA ILE A 333 3.43 -33.63 -25.91
C ILE A 333 4.15 -32.29 -25.83
N TYR A 334 4.18 -31.52 -26.93
CA TYR A 334 4.86 -30.22 -26.98
C TYR A 334 4.16 -29.19 -26.08
N LEU A 335 2.83 -29.20 -26.02
CA LEU A 335 2.09 -28.34 -25.12
C LEU A 335 2.35 -28.67 -23.65
N ALA A 336 2.47 -29.96 -23.30
CA ALA A 336 2.85 -30.38 -21.95
C ALA A 336 4.27 -29.94 -21.58
N ILE A 337 5.24 -30.04 -22.49
CA ILE A 337 6.62 -29.55 -22.29
C ILE A 337 6.60 -28.06 -22.00
N GLN A 338 5.87 -27.28 -22.81
CA GLN A 338 5.77 -25.83 -22.68
C GLN A 338 5.10 -25.43 -21.36
N SER A 339 4.02 -26.13 -20.99
CA SER A 339 3.29 -25.85 -19.72
C SER A 339 4.16 -26.10 -18.49
N VAL A 340 4.93 -27.18 -18.48
CA VAL A 340 5.87 -27.47 -17.37
C VAL A 340 6.95 -26.40 -17.29
N LEU A 341 7.50 -25.98 -18.42
CA LEU A 341 8.52 -24.93 -18.48
C LEU A 341 7.99 -23.61 -17.95
N VAL A 342 6.80 -23.19 -18.40
CA VAL A 342 6.13 -21.95 -17.94
C VAL A 342 5.87 -22.01 -16.43
N PHE A 343 5.36 -23.13 -15.93
CA PHE A 343 5.05 -23.31 -14.52
C PHE A 343 6.32 -23.17 -13.64
N ILE A 344 7.42 -23.82 -14.04
CA ILE A 344 8.69 -23.71 -13.33
C ILE A 344 9.24 -22.26 -13.41
N SER A 345 9.10 -21.63 -14.59
CA SER A 345 9.55 -20.24 -14.79
C SER A 345 8.78 -19.25 -13.92
N ILE A 346 7.47 -19.47 -13.71
CA ILE A 346 6.64 -18.64 -12.82
C ILE A 346 7.14 -18.78 -11.38
N ILE A 347 7.34 -19.99 -10.88
CA ILE A 347 7.81 -20.23 -9.52
C ILE A 347 9.17 -19.55 -9.31
N VAL A 348 10.13 -19.80 -10.18
CA VAL A 348 11.47 -19.22 -10.09
C VAL A 348 11.43 -17.70 -10.22
N GLY A 349 10.65 -17.18 -11.16
CA GLY A 349 10.48 -15.75 -11.38
C GLY A 349 9.84 -15.04 -10.18
N CYS A 350 8.81 -15.62 -9.57
CA CYS A 350 8.19 -15.09 -8.36
C CYS A 350 9.17 -15.09 -7.16
N VAL A 351 9.94 -16.17 -6.99
CA VAL A 351 10.95 -16.24 -5.91
C VAL A 351 12.05 -15.20 -6.13
N LEU A 352 12.55 -15.05 -7.35
CA LEU A 352 13.54 -14.03 -7.68
C LEU A 352 12.97 -12.62 -7.55
N GLY A 353 11.73 -12.37 -7.98
CA GLY A 353 11.04 -11.10 -7.80
C GLY A 353 10.90 -10.72 -6.33
N TRP A 354 10.54 -11.69 -5.49
CA TRP A 354 10.48 -11.51 -4.05
C TRP A 354 11.86 -11.23 -3.44
N LEU A 355 12.90 -11.94 -3.90
CA LEU A 355 14.27 -11.80 -3.38
C LEU A 355 14.92 -10.47 -3.78
N VAL A 356 14.62 -9.96 -4.98
CA VAL A 356 15.08 -8.62 -5.42
C VAL A 356 14.40 -7.51 -4.63
N HIS A 357 13.19 -7.78 -4.14
CA HIS A 357 12.41 -6.82 -3.36
C HIS A 357 12.85 -6.75 -1.88
N HIS A 358 13.47 -7.80 -1.33
CA HIS A 358 13.97 -7.85 0.05
C HIS A 358 15.37 -7.30 0.17
#